data_9a3534835281c7e4311c582075293bb7
#
_entry.id   9a3534835281c7e4311c582075293bb7
#
_cell.length_a   1.000
_cell.length_b   1.000
_cell.length_c   1.000
_cell.angle_alpha   90.00
_cell.angle_beta   90.00
_cell.angle_gamma   90.00
#
_symmetry.space_group_name_H-M   'P 1'
#
loop_
_entity.id
_entity.type
_entity.pdbx_description
1 polymer ?
#
loop_
_entity_poly.entity_id
_entity_poly.type
_entity_poly.pdbx_seq_one_letter_code
_entity_poly.pdbx_strand_id
1 'polypeptide(L)'
;MTQVNQPQSNETPLHDIHAKLGASFTDFGGWDMPLKYGSELAEHRAVREAAGIFDLSHMGEVRITGAQAAAFLDYALVAKYSAMKIGRAKYGVIVNDAGYLLDDLITYRVGDEEFLIVPNASNTPTVVDALKQRLADFIHGEGAGDDVRLFDESADTALIAVQGPNSEAIIIRALDEGAHGEFGPRTTSADGSSASAAAVDGGASGSGAAESERITVAEAVRELKYYAWMPLTIAGIDLVLARTGYTGEDGFELYMPNLAAARLWETLTSAGADYGLVPCGLAARDSLRLEAGMPLYGNELSLETTPFDAGLGRMIGFKTKEKFVAREALAKLGVTEPARVLVGLTSEGRRAARSGAAIFASESEVGTPGAEVGTVTSGQPSPTLGHPIALAYLDRSLAEPGTSVSVDIRGKAHDFTVTALQFYKRGEN
;
A
#
# COMPACT_ATOMS: atom_id res chain seq x y z
N MET A 1 20.12 -26.25 -29.49
CA MET A 1 19.17 -25.28 -29.00
C MET A 1 19.33 -25.26 -27.49
N THR A 2 20.09 -24.33 -26.96
CA THR A 2 20.29 -24.13 -25.52
C THR A 2 19.00 -23.51 -24.95
N GLN A 3 18.29 -24.25 -24.10
CA GLN A 3 17.22 -23.68 -23.30
C GLN A 3 17.85 -22.59 -22.47
N VAL A 4 17.51 -21.35 -22.73
CA VAL A 4 17.75 -20.23 -21.80
C VAL A 4 16.85 -20.53 -20.60
N ASN A 5 17.45 -20.92 -19.47
CA ASN A 5 16.74 -20.95 -18.20
C ASN A 5 16.18 -19.56 -17.98
N GLN A 6 14.86 -19.40 -18.10
CA GLN A 6 14.19 -18.22 -17.57
C GLN A 6 14.39 -18.26 -16.05
N PRO A 7 14.71 -17.13 -15.41
CA PRO A 7 14.77 -17.09 -13.96
C PRO A 7 13.41 -17.55 -13.45
N GLN A 8 13.43 -18.49 -12.49
CA GLN A 8 12.23 -19.00 -11.85
C GLN A 8 11.57 -17.83 -11.10
N SER A 9 10.34 -17.48 -11.44
CA SER A 9 9.59 -16.44 -10.72
C SER A 9 9.31 -16.90 -9.28
N ASN A 10 9.30 -15.97 -8.34
CA ASN A 10 8.92 -16.25 -6.96
C ASN A 10 7.44 -16.59 -6.90
N GLU A 11 7.07 -17.46 -5.97
CA GLU A 11 5.69 -17.84 -5.70
C GLU A 11 5.31 -17.44 -4.28
N THR A 12 4.07 -16.98 -4.09
CA THR A 12 3.55 -16.68 -2.75
C THR A 12 3.17 -17.97 -2.01
N PRO A 13 3.01 -17.95 -0.68
CA PRO A 13 2.51 -19.10 0.08
C PRO A 13 1.11 -19.58 -0.36
N LEU A 14 0.39 -18.76 -1.13
CA LEU A 14 -0.98 -19.02 -1.60
C LEU A 14 -1.05 -19.45 -3.07
N HIS A 15 0.09 -19.55 -3.78
CA HIS A 15 0.15 -19.85 -5.21
C HIS A 15 -0.67 -21.09 -5.60
N ASP A 16 -0.51 -22.21 -4.89
CA ASP A 16 -1.26 -23.45 -5.13
C ASP A 16 -2.77 -23.28 -4.92
N ILE A 17 -3.18 -22.43 -3.99
CA ILE A 17 -4.60 -22.12 -3.74
C ILE A 17 -5.16 -21.36 -4.94
N HIS A 18 -4.44 -20.37 -5.44
CA HIS A 18 -4.84 -19.58 -6.60
C HIS A 18 -4.95 -20.45 -7.85
N ALA A 19 -3.99 -21.38 -8.05
CA ALA A 19 -4.05 -22.33 -9.16
C ALA A 19 -5.28 -23.24 -9.08
N LYS A 20 -5.61 -23.77 -7.89
CA LYS A 20 -6.81 -24.58 -7.66
C LYS A 20 -8.11 -23.78 -7.87
N LEU A 21 -8.11 -22.49 -7.57
CA LEU A 21 -9.24 -21.59 -7.82
C LEU A 21 -9.37 -21.17 -9.29
N GLY A 22 -8.44 -21.62 -10.17
CA GLY A 22 -8.46 -21.33 -11.60
C GLY A 22 -7.98 -19.96 -11.99
N ALA A 23 -7.10 -19.35 -11.18
CA ALA A 23 -6.49 -18.08 -11.50
C ALA A 23 -5.66 -18.17 -12.80
N SER A 24 -5.69 -17.13 -13.61
CA SER A 24 -4.64 -16.87 -14.57
C SER A 24 -3.54 -16.06 -13.90
N PHE A 25 -2.29 -16.37 -14.25
CA PHE A 25 -1.14 -15.75 -13.61
C PHE A 25 -0.42 -14.78 -14.55
N THR A 26 0.38 -13.90 -13.96
CA THR A 26 1.27 -12.98 -14.68
C THR A 26 2.52 -12.71 -13.86
N ASP A 27 3.64 -12.46 -14.54
CA ASP A 27 4.82 -11.90 -13.87
C ASP A 27 4.51 -10.48 -13.37
N PHE A 28 4.76 -10.26 -12.09
CA PHE A 28 4.67 -8.95 -11.46
C PHE A 28 5.91 -8.72 -10.60
N GLY A 29 6.89 -8.04 -11.19
CA GLY A 29 8.14 -7.73 -10.51
C GLY A 29 8.94 -8.95 -10.06
N GLY A 30 8.91 -10.04 -10.84
CA GLY A 30 9.60 -11.31 -10.55
C GLY A 30 8.78 -12.28 -9.69
N TRP A 31 7.50 -11.99 -9.46
CA TRP A 31 6.55 -12.87 -8.76
C TRP A 31 5.49 -13.40 -9.73
N ASP A 32 5.15 -14.69 -9.64
CA ASP A 32 4.03 -15.29 -10.37
C ASP A 32 2.72 -15.04 -9.61
N MET A 33 2.04 -13.96 -9.98
CA MET A 33 0.88 -13.45 -9.25
C MET A 33 -0.44 -13.72 -9.97
N PRO A 34 -1.55 -13.96 -9.23
CA PRO A 34 -2.87 -14.09 -9.84
C PRO A 34 -3.28 -12.78 -10.52
N LEU A 35 -3.44 -12.83 -11.84
CA LEU A 35 -3.93 -11.70 -12.63
C LEU A 35 -5.44 -11.53 -12.46
N LYS A 36 -6.19 -12.63 -12.55
CA LYS A 36 -7.65 -12.71 -12.35
C LYS A 36 -8.11 -14.17 -12.18
N TYR A 37 -9.29 -14.37 -11.59
CA TYR A 37 -9.93 -15.68 -11.40
C TYR A 37 -11.06 -15.95 -12.40
N GLY A 38 -11.43 -14.96 -13.18
CA GLY A 38 -12.48 -15.07 -14.18
C GLY A 38 -12.62 -13.75 -14.90
N SER A 39 -13.52 -12.90 -14.44
CA SER A 39 -13.76 -11.58 -15.01
C SER A 39 -13.21 -10.49 -14.09
N GLU A 40 -12.18 -9.78 -14.54
CA GLU A 40 -11.63 -8.62 -13.85
C GLU A 40 -12.68 -7.55 -13.52
N LEU A 41 -13.72 -7.41 -14.39
CA LEU A 41 -14.84 -6.50 -14.16
C LEU A 41 -15.76 -6.98 -13.03
N ALA A 42 -15.97 -8.30 -12.91
CA ALA A 42 -16.78 -8.86 -11.83
C ALA A 42 -16.04 -8.77 -10.49
N GLU A 43 -14.74 -9.04 -10.48
CA GLU A 43 -13.87 -8.90 -9.31
C GLU A 43 -13.85 -7.44 -8.83
N HIS A 44 -13.65 -6.49 -9.75
CA HIS A 44 -13.70 -5.05 -9.46
C HIS A 44 -15.04 -4.65 -8.81
N ARG A 45 -16.17 -5.07 -9.43
CA ARG A 45 -17.51 -4.75 -8.90
C ARG A 45 -17.76 -5.36 -7.54
N ALA A 46 -17.29 -6.59 -7.30
CA ALA A 46 -17.43 -7.21 -5.99
C ALA A 46 -16.75 -6.37 -4.89
N VAL A 47 -15.59 -5.80 -5.15
CA VAL A 47 -14.93 -4.89 -4.20
C VAL A 47 -15.75 -3.62 -3.97
N ARG A 48 -16.42 -3.07 -4.99
CA ARG A 48 -17.28 -1.88 -4.85
C ARG A 48 -18.59 -2.16 -4.16
N GLU A 49 -19.21 -3.31 -4.40
CA GLU A 49 -20.57 -3.64 -3.99
C GLU A 49 -20.64 -4.56 -2.76
N ALA A 50 -19.60 -5.37 -2.54
CA ALA A 50 -19.56 -6.41 -1.49
C ALA A 50 -18.18 -6.49 -0.85
N ALA A 51 -17.32 -7.43 -1.30
CA ALA A 51 -15.94 -7.55 -0.85
C ALA A 51 -15.06 -8.36 -1.82
N GLY A 52 -13.78 -8.05 -1.87
CA GLY A 52 -12.74 -8.84 -2.53
C GLY A 52 -11.61 -9.22 -1.56
N ILE A 53 -11.07 -10.42 -1.75
CA ILE A 53 -9.87 -10.88 -1.04
C ILE A 53 -8.69 -10.94 -2.02
N PHE A 54 -7.55 -10.39 -1.59
CA PHE A 54 -6.33 -10.28 -2.40
C PHE A 54 -5.16 -10.93 -1.68
N ASP A 55 -4.34 -11.66 -2.42
CA ASP A 55 -3.00 -12.04 -1.99
C ASP A 55 -2.02 -10.89 -2.31
N LEU A 56 -1.39 -10.38 -1.28
CA LEU A 56 -0.39 -9.32 -1.37
C LEU A 56 0.97 -9.76 -0.80
N SER A 57 1.17 -11.08 -0.63
CA SER A 57 2.37 -11.65 0.00
C SER A 57 3.65 -11.48 -0.83
N HIS A 58 3.57 -10.79 -1.96
CA HIS A 58 4.72 -10.33 -2.74
C HIS A 58 5.29 -9.00 -2.24
N MET A 59 4.56 -8.26 -1.39
CA MET A 59 5.07 -7.03 -0.78
C MET A 59 6.22 -7.34 0.18
N GLY A 60 7.03 -6.32 0.48
CA GLY A 60 8.11 -6.48 1.45
C GLY A 60 7.69 -6.07 2.86
N GLU A 61 8.33 -6.67 3.87
CA GLU A 61 8.17 -6.31 5.29
C GLU A 61 9.54 -6.13 5.92
N VAL A 62 9.82 -4.89 6.36
CA VAL A 62 11.09 -4.54 6.99
C VAL A 62 10.81 -4.01 8.39
N ARG A 63 11.29 -4.75 9.40
CA ARG A 63 11.15 -4.37 10.81
C ARG A 63 12.35 -3.59 11.29
N ILE A 64 12.09 -2.47 11.96
CA ILE A 64 13.10 -1.63 12.61
C ILE A 64 12.81 -1.62 14.11
N THR A 65 13.80 -1.99 14.93
CA THR A 65 13.64 -2.07 16.39
C THR A 65 14.78 -1.35 17.13
N GLY A 66 14.54 -1.00 18.41
CA GLY A 66 15.52 -0.41 19.32
C GLY A 66 15.16 1.02 19.71
N ALA A 67 15.76 1.50 20.78
CA ALA A 67 15.46 2.82 21.35
C ALA A 67 15.69 3.98 20.35
N GLN A 68 16.51 3.75 19.32
CA GLN A 68 16.78 4.73 18.27
C GLN A 68 16.04 4.49 16.96
N ALA A 69 15.14 3.51 16.90
CA ALA A 69 14.37 3.20 15.70
C ALA A 69 13.65 4.42 15.09
N ALA A 70 12.98 5.21 15.94
CA ALA A 70 12.27 6.41 15.50
C ALA A 70 13.22 7.50 14.97
N ALA A 71 14.39 7.69 15.60
CA ALA A 71 15.40 8.66 15.17
C ALA A 71 16.06 8.21 13.86
N PHE A 72 16.34 6.92 13.72
CA PHE A 72 16.83 6.34 12.48
C PHE A 72 15.85 6.54 11.33
N LEU A 73 14.56 6.30 11.53
CA LEU A 73 13.54 6.54 10.48
C LEU A 73 13.40 8.02 10.13
N ASP A 74 13.55 8.90 11.10
CA ASP A 74 13.59 10.35 10.84
C ASP A 74 14.82 10.74 10.02
N TYR A 75 15.96 10.05 10.18
CA TYR A 75 17.15 10.24 9.37
C TYR A 75 16.99 9.61 7.98
N ALA A 76 16.54 8.36 7.92
CA ALA A 76 16.54 7.54 6.71
C ALA A 76 15.45 7.92 5.69
N LEU A 77 14.29 8.39 6.13
CA LEU A 77 13.12 8.67 5.29
C LEU A 77 12.80 10.17 5.28
N VAL A 78 12.01 10.61 4.30
CA VAL A 78 11.74 12.06 4.13
C VAL A 78 10.70 12.61 5.11
N ALA A 79 9.73 11.79 5.56
CA ALA A 79 8.69 12.21 6.50
C ALA A 79 9.17 12.08 7.97
N LYS A 80 8.44 12.71 8.91
CA LYS A 80 8.71 12.57 10.36
C LYS A 80 7.96 11.38 10.94
N TYR A 81 8.70 10.40 11.46
CA TYR A 81 8.16 9.16 12.03
C TYR A 81 8.18 9.13 13.56
N SER A 82 9.13 9.83 14.20
CA SER A 82 9.21 9.92 15.66
C SER A 82 7.93 10.52 16.30
N ALA A 83 7.18 11.33 15.56
CA ALA A 83 5.92 11.91 16.01
C ALA A 83 4.69 11.00 15.81
N MET A 84 4.84 9.82 15.20
CA MET A 84 3.74 8.87 15.05
C MET A 84 3.32 8.31 16.41
N LYS A 85 2.02 8.12 16.59
CA LYS A 85 1.50 7.38 17.76
C LYS A 85 1.56 5.88 17.48
N ILE A 86 1.76 5.07 18.52
CA ILE A 86 1.61 3.61 18.44
C ILE A 86 0.20 3.30 17.90
N GLY A 87 0.07 2.23 17.13
CA GLY A 87 -1.20 1.85 16.50
C GLY A 87 -1.54 2.66 15.25
N ARG A 88 -0.63 3.52 14.76
CA ARG A 88 -0.86 4.31 13.53
C ARG A 88 0.03 3.85 12.38
N ALA A 89 -0.50 4.03 11.18
CA ALA A 89 0.22 3.90 9.92
C ALA A 89 0.47 5.27 9.29
N LYS A 90 1.48 5.36 8.44
CA LYS A 90 1.79 6.54 7.64
C LYS A 90 2.28 6.12 6.26
N TYR A 91 1.65 6.64 5.21
CA TYR A 91 2.18 6.61 3.87
C TYR A 91 3.35 7.60 3.74
N GLY A 92 4.41 7.19 3.09
CA GLY A 92 5.62 7.97 2.90
C GLY A 92 6.40 7.52 1.69
N VAL A 93 7.51 8.18 1.45
CA VAL A 93 8.43 7.83 0.37
C VAL A 93 9.86 7.75 0.87
N ILE A 94 10.64 6.90 0.22
CA ILE A 94 12.09 6.84 0.31
C ILE A 94 12.67 7.39 -0.99
N VAL A 95 13.70 8.23 -0.92
CA VAL A 95 14.36 8.84 -2.08
C VAL A 95 15.83 8.47 -2.12
N ASN A 96 16.47 8.53 -3.27
CA ASN A 96 17.92 8.44 -3.39
C ASN A 96 18.61 9.75 -2.95
N ASP A 97 19.92 9.80 -2.92
CA ASP A 97 20.70 10.97 -2.47
C ASP A 97 20.48 12.21 -3.35
N ALA A 98 20.06 12.03 -4.59
CA ALA A 98 19.72 13.11 -5.51
C ALA A 98 18.26 13.61 -5.35
N GLY A 99 17.45 12.96 -4.50
CA GLY A 99 16.07 13.36 -4.20
C GLY A 99 15.00 12.75 -5.10
N TYR A 100 15.35 11.74 -5.92
CA TYR A 100 14.40 10.98 -6.73
C TYR A 100 13.84 9.77 -5.98
N LEU A 101 12.63 9.37 -6.32
CA LEU A 101 11.89 8.32 -5.63
C LEU A 101 12.55 6.93 -5.84
N LEU A 102 12.98 6.29 -4.75
CA LEU A 102 13.34 4.88 -4.75
C LEU A 102 12.11 3.99 -4.61
N ASP A 103 11.16 4.44 -3.76
CA ASP A 103 9.89 3.75 -3.54
C ASP A 103 8.89 4.65 -2.81
N ASP A 104 7.61 4.25 -2.84
CA ASP A 104 6.59 4.67 -1.89
C ASP A 104 6.27 3.49 -0.95
N LEU A 105 5.97 3.78 0.30
CA LEU A 105 5.84 2.76 1.33
C LEU A 105 4.90 3.17 2.45
N ILE A 106 4.37 2.18 3.16
CA ILE A 106 3.62 2.40 4.40
C ILE A 106 4.53 2.03 5.57
N THR A 107 4.53 2.88 6.61
CA THR A 107 5.22 2.60 7.87
C THR A 107 4.21 2.53 9.00
N TYR A 108 4.23 1.44 9.77
CA TYR A 108 3.45 1.23 10.97
C TYR A 108 4.33 1.46 12.21
N ARG A 109 3.84 2.20 13.21
CA ARG A 109 4.48 2.20 14.52
C ARG A 109 3.83 1.11 15.36
N VAL A 110 4.53 -0.02 15.49
CA VAL A 110 4.00 -1.23 16.13
C VAL A 110 4.31 -1.28 17.64
N GLY A 111 5.29 -0.52 18.08
CA GLY A 111 5.66 -0.38 19.49
C GLY A 111 6.31 0.97 19.77
N ASP A 112 6.73 1.18 21.03
CA ASP A 112 7.47 2.38 21.39
C ASP A 112 8.77 2.50 20.60
N GLU A 113 9.46 1.38 20.46
CA GLU A 113 10.76 1.25 19.83
C GLU A 113 10.72 0.33 18.61
N GLU A 114 9.53 0.20 17.97
CA GLU A 114 9.32 -0.78 16.91
C GLU A 114 8.45 -0.22 15.79
N PHE A 115 8.93 -0.42 14.55
CA PHE A 115 8.27 -0.01 13.33
C PHE A 115 8.30 -1.15 12.30
N LEU A 116 7.23 -1.25 11.50
CA LEU A 116 7.17 -2.11 10.32
C LEU A 116 7.05 -1.22 9.08
N ILE A 117 7.92 -1.41 8.11
CA ILE A 117 7.92 -0.72 6.82
C ILE A 117 7.50 -1.71 5.75
N VAL A 118 6.60 -1.32 4.87
CA VAL A 118 6.08 -2.15 3.78
C VAL A 118 6.39 -1.47 2.45
N PRO A 119 7.51 -1.82 1.78
CA PRO A 119 7.86 -1.39 0.44
C PRO A 119 7.14 -2.20 -0.63
N ASN A 120 7.16 -1.70 -1.87
CA ASN A 120 6.64 -2.41 -3.04
C ASN A 120 7.51 -3.63 -3.38
N ALA A 121 6.87 -4.68 -3.88
CA ALA A 121 7.46 -5.99 -4.16
C ALA A 121 8.81 -5.93 -4.91
N SER A 122 8.82 -5.36 -6.11
CA SER A 122 10.02 -5.26 -6.96
C SER A 122 11.11 -4.37 -6.37
N ASN A 123 10.73 -3.44 -5.48
CA ASN A 123 11.64 -2.48 -4.87
C ASN A 123 12.17 -2.94 -3.51
N THR A 124 11.61 -3.99 -2.91
CA THR A 124 12.01 -4.49 -1.59
C THR A 124 13.53 -4.64 -1.45
N PRO A 125 14.25 -5.31 -2.36
CA PRO A 125 15.71 -5.42 -2.24
C PRO A 125 16.41 -4.05 -2.25
N THR A 126 15.99 -3.14 -3.13
CA THR A 126 16.55 -1.77 -3.24
C THR A 126 16.31 -0.97 -1.96
N VAL A 127 15.11 -1.06 -1.40
CA VAL A 127 14.74 -0.36 -0.15
C VAL A 127 15.50 -0.94 1.03
N VAL A 128 15.60 -2.26 1.13
CA VAL A 128 16.36 -2.95 2.19
C VAL A 128 17.82 -2.56 2.14
N ASP A 129 18.45 -2.57 0.97
CA ASP A 129 19.86 -2.18 0.81
C ASP A 129 20.08 -0.70 1.14
N ALA A 130 19.20 0.19 0.69
CA ALA A 130 19.25 1.61 1.04
C ALA A 130 19.09 1.84 2.55
N LEU A 131 18.17 1.13 3.21
CA LEU A 131 17.99 1.23 4.66
C LEU A 131 19.19 0.67 5.43
N LYS A 132 19.81 -0.45 4.99
CA LYS A 132 21.02 -1.00 5.59
C LYS A 132 22.20 -0.03 5.48
N GLN A 133 22.41 0.57 4.29
CA GLN A 133 23.44 1.57 4.10
C GLN A 133 23.24 2.78 5.02
N ARG A 134 22.03 3.32 5.05
CA ARG A 134 21.66 4.46 5.91
C ARG A 134 21.77 4.13 7.39
N LEU A 135 21.53 2.89 7.79
CA LEU A 135 21.72 2.43 9.15
C LEU A 135 23.20 2.45 9.53
N ALA A 136 24.08 1.98 8.65
CA ALA A 136 25.52 2.06 8.86
C ALA A 136 25.98 3.52 8.99
N ASP A 137 25.53 4.41 8.11
CA ASP A 137 25.85 5.83 8.14
C ASP A 137 25.32 6.51 9.42
N PHE A 138 24.12 6.14 9.86
CA PHE A 138 23.49 6.65 11.08
C PHE A 138 24.29 6.27 12.33
N ILE A 139 24.70 5.00 12.45
CA ILE A 139 25.47 4.50 13.60
C ILE A 139 26.89 5.12 13.65
N HIS A 140 27.56 5.22 12.50
CA HIS A 140 28.93 5.71 12.43
C HIS A 140 29.05 7.24 12.39
N GLY A 141 27.97 7.95 12.05
CA GLY A 141 27.95 9.39 11.88
C GLY A 141 27.36 10.14 13.06
N GLU A 142 26.13 10.52 12.94
CA GLU A 142 25.47 11.48 13.84
C GLU A 142 24.42 10.84 14.77
N GLY A 143 24.23 9.55 14.67
CA GLY A 143 23.14 8.84 15.32
C GLY A 143 23.36 8.52 16.79
N ALA A 144 24.33 9.09 17.45
CA ALA A 144 24.55 9.03 18.91
C ALA A 144 24.21 7.69 19.62
N GLY A 145 24.22 6.55 18.90
CA GLY A 145 23.97 5.23 19.49
C GLY A 145 23.77 4.13 18.46
N ASP A 146 23.95 2.91 18.90
CA ASP A 146 23.88 1.68 18.11
C ASP A 146 22.65 0.81 18.47
N ASP A 147 21.75 1.34 19.31
CA ASP A 147 20.52 0.63 19.68
C ASP A 147 19.42 0.80 18.63
N VAL A 148 19.70 0.29 17.45
CA VAL A 148 18.76 0.13 16.34
C VAL A 148 19.13 -1.09 15.52
N ARG A 149 18.12 -1.87 15.11
CA ARG A 149 18.29 -3.10 14.32
C ARG A 149 17.30 -3.07 13.16
N LEU A 150 17.69 -3.68 12.04
CA LEU A 150 16.89 -3.88 10.85
C LEU A 150 16.77 -5.37 10.56
N PHE A 151 15.55 -5.83 10.35
CA PHE A 151 15.22 -7.20 9.96
C PHE A 151 14.39 -7.15 8.68
N ASP A 152 14.82 -7.89 7.66
CA ASP A 152 14.02 -8.16 6.47
C ASP A 152 13.21 -9.42 6.74
N GLU A 153 11.90 -9.25 6.95
CA GLU A 153 10.95 -10.32 7.28
C GLU A 153 10.11 -10.72 6.07
N SER A 154 10.42 -10.20 4.88
CA SER A 154 9.60 -10.37 3.66
C SER A 154 9.43 -11.84 3.26
N ALA A 155 10.45 -12.69 3.49
CA ALA A 155 10.36 -14.11 3.18
C ALA A 155 9.52 -14.93 4.16
N ASP A 156 9.30 -14.41 5.37
CA ASP A 156 8.62 -15.11 6.46
C ASP A 156 7.20 -14.58 6.72
N THR A 157 6.82 -13.48 6.07
CA THR A 157 5.52 -12.81 6.25
C THR A 157 4.65 -12.97 5.01
N ALA A 158 3.38 -13.26 5.23
CA ALA A 158 2.33 -13.19 4.20
C ALA A 158 1.41 -12.01 4.49
N LEU A 159 0.83 -11.47 3.44
CA LEU A 159 -0.11 -10.36 3.49
C LEU A 159 -1.38 -10.71 2.70
N ILE A 160 -2.52 -10.70 3.38
CA ILE A 160 -3.84 -10.86 2.77
C ILE A 160 -4.64 -9.58 2.99
N ALA A 161 -5.32 -9.09 1.95
CA ALA A 161 -6.22 -7.97 2.08
C ALA A 161 -7.67 -8.36 1.82
N VAL A 162 -8.60 -7.86 2.65
CA VAL A 162 -10.06 -7.95 2.46
C VAL A 162 -10.58 -6.53 2.29
N GLN A 163 -11.11 -6.21 1.11
CA GLN A 163 -11.47 -4.86 0.69
C GLN A 163 -12.91 -4.79 0.20
N GLY A 164 -13.62 -3.72 0.55
CA GLY A 164 -15.00 -3.48 0.15
C GLY A 164 -15.92 -3.19 1.33
N PRO A 165 -17.19 -2.79 1.08
CA PRO A 165 -18.14 -2.37 2.13
C PRO A 165 -18.43 -3.44 3.18
N ASN A 166 -18.31 -4.73 2.84
CA ASN A 166 -18.56 -5.84 3.76
C ASN A 166 -17.29 -6.33 4.50
N SER A 167 -16.13 -5.72 4.27
CA SER A 167 -14.85 -6.17 4.84
C SER A 167 -14.86 -6.24 6.37
N GLU A 168 -15.43 -5.23 7.05
CA GLU A 168 -15.53 -5.21 8.51
C GLU A 168 -16.38 -6.38 9.04
N ALA A 169 -17.52 -6.64 8.42
CA ALA A 169 -18.41 -7.75 8.82
C ALA A 169 -17.73 -9.11 8.63
N ILE A 170 -16.95 -9.26 7.55
CA ILE A 170 -16.19 -10.49 7.26
C ILE A 170 -15.11 -10.73 8.32
N ILE A 171 -14.32 -9.70 8.68
CA ILE A 171 -13.30 -9.81 9.74
C ILE A 171 -13.96 -10.20 11.07
N ILE A 172 -15.07 -9.55 11.44
CA ILE A 172 -15.79 -9.87 12.68
C ILE A 172 -16.34 -11.32 12.64
N ARG A 173 -16.88 -11.75 11.51
CA ARG A 173 -17.37 -13.13 11.35
C ARG A 173 -16.25 -14.17 11.47
N ALA A 174 -15.07 -13.85 10.92
CA ALA A 174 -13.89 -14.72 11.03
C ALA A 174 -13.38 -14.87 12.47
N LEU A 175 -13.62 -13.87 13.33
CA LEU A 175 -13.36 -13.98 14.77
C LEU A 175 -14.28 -15.00 15.43
N ASP A 176 -15.57 -14.98 15.09
CA ASP A 176 -16.56 -15.90 15.68
C ASP A 176 -16.30 -17.36 15.28
N GLU A 177 -15.91 -17.61 14.04
CA GLU A 177 -15.55 -18.96 13.53
C GLU A 177 -14.26 -19.51 14.15
N GLY A 178 -13.39 -18.63 14.64
CA GLY A 178 -12.14 -18.95 15.32
C GLY A 178 -12.17 -18.77 16.82
N ALA A 179 -13.35 -18.47 17.42
CA ALA A 179 -13.47 -17.89 18.73
C ALA A 179 -12.92 -18.72 19.88
N HIS A 180 -11.98 -18.17 20.61
CA HIS A 180 -12.01 -17.93 22.06
C HIS A 180 -10.74 -17.17 22.45
N GLY A 181 -10.79 -15.85 22.52
CA GLY A 181 -9.69 -15.03 23.02
C GLY A 181 -10.18 -13.71 23.59
N GLU A 182 -10.10 -13.56 24.91
CA GLU A 182 -10.23 -12.26 25.57
C GLU A 182 -8.98 -11.42 25.28
N PHE A 183 -9.19 -10.15 24.89
CA PHE A 183 -8.11 -9.20 24.62
C PHE A 183 -7.60 -8.61 25.95
N GLY A 184 -6.30 -8.76 26.22
CA GLY A 184 -5.58 -8.06 27.27
C GLY A 184 -4.27 -7.46 26.72
N PRO A 185 -3.80 -6.28 27.20
CA PRO A 185 -2.54 -5.72 26.74
C PRO A 185 -1.39 -6.68 27.05
N ARG A 186 -0.68 -7.14 26.02
CA ARG A 186 0.58 -7.88 26.22
C ARG A 186 1.67 -6.88 26.61
N THR A 187 2.22 -7.08 27.79
CA THR A 187 3.53 -6.50 28.14
C THR A 187 4.59 -7.40 27.50
N THR A 188 5.29 -6.89 26.52
CA THR A 188 6.47 -7.57 25.95
C THR A 188 7.58 -7.55 26.99
N SER A 189 7.96 -8.73 27.49
CA SER A 189 9.21 -8.89 28.23
C SER A 189 10.38 -8.92 27.23
N ALA A 190 11.50 -8.31 27.64
CA ALA A 190 12.67 -8.00 26.82
C ALA A 190 13.52 -9.21 26.37
N ASP A 191 13.02 -10.43 26.49
CA ASP A 191 13.79 -11.67 26.22
C ASP A 191 13.07 -12.67 25.31
N GLY A 192 12.42 -12.21 24.26
CA GLY A 192 12.12 -13.01 23.04
C GLY A 192 11.48 -14.41 23.23
N SER A 193 10.94 -14.76 24.40
CA SER A 193 10.27 -16.04 24.63
C SER A 193 8.76 -15.85 24.87
N SER A 194 7.94 -16.43 24.01
CA SER A 194 6.50 -16.45 24.17
C SER A 194 6.12 -17.35 25.36
N ALA A 195 5.80 -16.71 26.50
CA ALA A 195 5.22 -17.41 27.64
C ALA A 195 3.70 -17.25 27.62
N SER A 196 2.99 -18.35 27.41
CA SER A 196 1.58 -18.50 27.67
C SER A 196 1.28 -18.24 29.14
N ALA A 197 0.53 -17.18 29.47
CA ALA A 197 0.09 -16.94 30.85
C ALA A 197 -1.06 -17.89 31.20
N ALA A 198 -0.76 -18.89 32.01
CA ALA A 198 -1.74 -19.75 32.65
C ALA A 198 -2.56 -18.91 33.68
N ALA A 199 -3.86 -19.13 33.69
CA ALA A 199 -4.79 -18.57 34.68
C ALA A 199 -4.38 -18.95 36.10
N VAL A 200 -4.24 -17.96 36.99
CA VAL A 200 -4.14 -18.16 38.44
C VAL A 200 -5.49 -17.76 39.04
N ASP A 201 -6.19 -18.77 39.51
CA ASP A 201 -7.39 -18.66 40.34
C ASP A 201 -6.97 -18.20 41.75
N GLY A 202 -7.56 -17.14 42.27
CA GLY A 202 -7.29 -16.62 43.60
C GLY A 202 -8.26 -15.53 43.99
N GLY A 203 -9.37 -15.91 44.64
CA GLY A 203 -10.38 -14.99 45.14
C GLY A 203 -9.87 -14.07 46.24
N ALA A 204 -10.28 -12.79 46.15
CA ALA A 204 -10.45 -11.89 47.27
C ALA A 204 -11.44 -10.78 46.90
N SER A 205 -12.50 -10.67 47.71
CA SER A 205 -13.51 -9.62 47.70
C SER A 205 -12.92 -8.28 48.09
N GLY A 206 -13.18 -7.21 47.32
CA GLY A 206 -12.88 -5.82 47.69
C GLY A 206 -13.58 -4.86 46.73
N SER A 207 -14.52 -4.10 47.31
CA SER A 207 -15.44 -3.15 46.68
C SER A 207 -14.78 -2.00 45.94
N GLY A 208 -15.31 -1.62 44.78
CA GLY A 208 -15.32 -0.23 44.27
C GLY A 208 -14.12 0.20 43.46
N ALA A 209 -13.83 -0.50 42.35
CA ALA A 209 -13.08 0.06 41.25
C ALA A 209 -14.00 0.14 40.04
N ALA A 210 -14.04 1.30 39.38
CA ALA A 210 -14.81 1.51 38.16
C ALA A 210 -14.60 0.34 37.18
N GLU A 211 -15.67 -0.34 36.78
CA GLU A 211 -15.71 -1.25 35.67
C GLU A 211 -15.32 -0.41 34.42
N SER A 212 -14.03 -0.42 34.08
CA SER A 212 -13.64 -0.01 32.74
C SER A 212 -14.32 -1.01 31.81
N GLU A 213 -15.31 -0.55 31.03
CA GLU A 213 -15.97 -1.33 30.01
C GLU A 213 -14.90 -2.02 29.16
N ARG A 214 -14.78 -3.33 29.26
CA ARG A 214 -13.88 -4.12 28.43
C ARG A 214 -14.48 -4.14 27.03
N ILE A 215 -13.88 -3.36 26.12
CA ILE A 215 -14.26 -3.36 24.71
C ILE A 215 -14.04 -4.78 24.18
N THR A 216 -15.06 -5.33 23.52
CA THR A 216 -14.94 -6.63 22.83
C THR A 216 -13.99 -6.49 21.63
N VAL A 217 -13.37 -7.59 21.19
CA VAL A 217 -12.50 -7.59 20.01
C VAL A 217 -13.24 -7.09 18.78
N ALA A 218 -14.51 -7.48 18.61
CA ALA A 218 -15.34 -7.00 17.51
C ALA A 218 -15.59 -5.48 17.56
N GLU A 219 -15.79 -4.92 18.74
CA GLU A 219 -15.90 -3.47 18.91
C GLU A 219 -14.58 -2.77 18.59
N ALA A 220 -13.45 -3.33 19.04
CA ALA A 220 -12.13 -2.80 18.71
C ALA A 220 -11.86 -2.78 17.18
N VAL A 221 -12.30 -3.81 16.45
CA VAL A 221 -12.24 -3.84 14.98
C VAL A 221 -13.11 -2.73 14.36
N ARG A 222 -14.35 -2.53 14.86
CA ARG A 222 -15.23 -1.45 14.36
C ARG A 222 -14.66 -0.05 14.64
N GLU A 223 -14.03 0.15 15.79
CA GLU A 223 -13.45 1.43 16.20
C GLU A 223 -12.07 1.70 15.58
N LEU A 224 -11.44 0.69 14.99
CA LEU A 224 -10.15 0.83 14.34
C LEU A 224 -10.24 1.87 13.20
N LYS A 225 -9.49 2.95 13.33
CA LYS A 225 -9.54 4.06 12.38
C LYS A 225 -8.75 3.74 11.12
N TYR A 226 -9.12 4.35 10.02
CA TYR A 226 -8.33 4.30 8.79
C TYR A 226 -6.89 4.78 9.06
N TYR A 227 -5.91 4.11 8.48
CA TYR A 227 -4.48 4.24 8.78
C TYR A 227 -4.15 3.98 10.25
N ALA A 228 -4.79 2.96 10.83
CA ALA A 228 -4.46 2.40 12.13
C ALA A 228 -4.33 0.88 12.03
N TRP A 229 -3.71 0.29 13.03
CA TRP A 229 -3.50 -1.15 13.14
C TRP A 229 -3.70 -1.61 14.57
N MET A 230 -3.95 -2.90 14.76
CA MET A 230 -4.02 -3.58 16.04
C MET A 230 -3.54 -5.02 15.93
N PRO A 231 -2.98 -5.62 17.00
CA PRO A 231 -2.75 -7.06 17.04
C PRO A 231 -4.09 -7.78 17.13
N LEU A 232 -4.19 -8.92 16.47
CA LEU A 232 -5.40 -9.73 16.43
C LEU A 232 -5.06 -11.21 16.34
N THR A 233 -5.93 -12.07 16.87
CA THR A 233 -5.84 -13.51 16.68
C THR A 233 -7.10 -13.99 15.97
N ILE A 234 -6.97 -14.61 14.79
CA ILE A 234 -8.07 -15.22 14.03
C ILE A 234 -7.74 -16.72 13.86
N ALA A 235 -8.66 -17.60 14.20
CA ALA A 235 -8.48 -19.04 14.08
C ALA A 235 -7.18 -19.57 14.73
N GLY A 236 -6.73 -18.96 15.83
CA GLY A 236 -5.47 -19.28 16.50
C GLY A 236 -4.21 -18.82 15.76
N ILE A 237 -4.32 -17.89 14.81
CA ILE A 237 -3.23 -17.26 14.09
C ILE A 237 -3.05 -15.85 14.64
N ASP A 238 -1.91 -15.58 15.26
CA ASP A 238 -1.54 -14.21 15.69
C ASP A 238 -1.13 -13.41 14.46
N LEU A 239 -1.70 -12.22 14.29
CA LEU A 239 -1.52 -11.35 13.13
C LEU A 239 -1.58 -9.87 13.49
N VAL A 240 -1.14 -9.04 12.58
CA VAL A 240 -1.38 -7.58 12.60
C VAL A 240 -2.54 -7.28 11.66
N LEU A 241 -3.61 -6.70 12.20
CA LEU A 241 -4.74 -6.20 11.43
C LEU A 241 -4.57 -4.70 11.21
N ALA A 242 -4.45 -4.26 9.97
CA ALA A 242 -4.41 -2.83 9.62
C ALA A 242 -5.66 -2.44 8.83
N ARG A 243 -6.27 -1.30 9.17
CA ARG A 243 -7.37 -0.72 8.36
C ARG A 243 -6.75 0.19 7.31
N THR A 244 -6.21 -0.44 6.29
CA THR A 244 -5.52 0.15 5.15
C THR A 244 -5.94 -0.56 3.86
N GLY A 245 -5.55 -0.02 2.71
CA GLY A 245 -5.86 -0.63 1.42
C GLY A 245 -5.48 0.27 0.25
N TYR A 246 -5.63 -0.27 -0.95
CA TYR A 246 -5.24 0.35 -2.22
C TYR A 246 -6.39 0.36 -3.23
N THR A 247 -7.63 0.42 -2.72
CA THR A 247 -8.84 0.26 -3.54
C THR A 247 -9.76 1.48 -3.55
N GLY A 248 -9.56 2.39 -2.59
CA GLY A 248 -10.52 3.49 -2.35
C GLY A 248 -11.74 3.08 -1.53
N GLU A 249 -11.89 1.78 -1.23
CA GLU A 249 -12.91 1.25 -0.33
C GLU A 249 -12.43 1.16 1.12
N ASP A 250 -13.34 0.81 2.02
CA ASP A 250 -12.97 0.32 3.33
C ASP A 250 -12.34 -1.06 3.21
N GLY A 251 -11.43 -1.37 4.12
CA GLY A 251 -10.77 -2.66 4.06
C GLY A 251 -9.69 -2.84 5.10
N PHE A 252 -9.21 -4.08 5.13
CA PHE A 252 -8.19 -4.51 6.08
C PHE A 252 -7.08 -5.26 5.37
N GLU A 253 -5.88 -5.07 5.86
CA GLU A 253 -4.67 -5.80 5.49
C GLU A 253 -4.21 -6.60 6.70
N LEU A 254 -3.97 -7.89 6.50
CA LEU A 254 -3.63 -8.86 7.55
C LEU A 254 -2.23 -9.39 7.29
N TYR A 255 -1.31 -9.10 8.20
CA TYR A 255 0.08 -9.57 8.17
C TYR A 255 0.24 -10.74 9.14
N MET A 256 0.73 -11.88 8.66
CA MET A 256 0.90 -13.09 9.45
C MET A 256 2.12 -13.90 9.00
N PRO A 257 2.60 -14.86 9.81
CA PRO A 257 3.61 -15.80 9.34
C PRO A 257 3.15 -16.53 8.06
N ASN A 258 4.01 -16.63 7.06
CA ASN A 258 3.68 -17.19 5.74
C ASN A 258 3.10 -18.62 5.82
N LEU A 259 3.55 -19.43 6.79
CA LEU A 259 3.03 -20.78 7.04
C LEU A 259 1.54 -20.80 7.46
N ALA A 260 1.01 -19.69 7.94
CA ALA A 260 -0.39 -19.57 8.35
C ALA A 260 -1.31 -19.04 7.23
N ALA A 261 -0.74 -18.56 6.12
CA ALA A 261 -1.48 -17.86 5.05
C ALA A 261 -2.62 -18.71 4.47
N ALA A 262 -2.37 -19.97 4.14
CA ALA A 262 -3.39 -20.86 3.57
C ALA A 262 -4.60 -21.03 4.50
N ARG A 263 -4.33 -21.26 5.79
CA ARG A 263 -5.39 -21.41 6.81
C ARG A 263 -6.19 -20.12 6.99
N LEU A 264 -5.51 -18.97 7.02
CA LEU A 264 -6.20 -17.67 7.15
C LEU A 264 -7.04 -17.36 5.91
N TRP A 265 -6.51 -17.64 4.70
CA TRP A 265 -7.26 -17.49 3.45
C TRP A 265 -8.56 -18.31 3.44
N GLU A 266 -8.49 -19.58 3.83
CA GLU A 266 -9.66 -20.47 3.93
C GLU A 266 -10.66 -19.95 4.97
N THR A 267 -10.19 -19.53 6.15
CA THR A 267 -11.04 -18.95 7.20
C THR A 267 -11.77 -17.70 6.73
N LEU A 268 -11.05 -16.76 6.09
CA LEU A 268 -11.64 -15.52 5.57
C LEU A 268 -12.62 -15.81 4.43
N THR A 269 -12.30 -16.75 3.54
CA THR A 269 -13.16 -17.14 2.43
C THR A 269 -14.45 -17.77 2.94
N SER A 270 -14.37 -18.64 3.94
CA SER A 270 -15.54 -19.24 4.63
C SER A 270 -16.40 -18.14 5.27
N ALA A 271 -15.80 -17.29 6.10
CA ALA A 271 -16.50 -16.22 6.79
C ALA A 271 -17.15 -15.21 5.83
N GLY A 272 -16.54 -15.01 4.67
CA GLY A 272 -16.99 -14.05 3.65
C GLY A 272 -18.03 -14.59 2.67
N ALA A 273 -18.32 -15.90 2.68
CA ALA A 273 -19.20 -16.54 1.69
C ALA A 273 -20.58 -15.88 1.59
N ASP A 274 -21.21 -15.62 2.74
CA ASP A 274 -22.53 -14.97 2.81
C ASP A 274 -22.48 -13.45 2.58
N TYR A 275 -21.27 -12.86 2.53
CA TYR A 275 -21.04 -11.43 2.35
C TYR A 275 -20.59 -11.06 0.92
N GLY A 276 -20.59 -12.04 0.00
CA GLY A 276 -20.20 -11.82 -1.38
C GLY A 276 -18.69 -11.62 -1.60
N LEU A 277 -17.87 -12.18 -0.70
CA LEU A 277 -16.41 -12.16 -0.84
C LEU A 277 -15.97 -13.01 -2.03
N VAL A 278 -15.21 -12.44 -2.92
CA VAL A 278 -14.60 -13.16 -4.05
C VAL A 278 -13.09 -12.97 -4.08
N PRO A 279 -12.33 -13.95 -4.58
CA PRO A 279 -10.91 -13.75 -4.84
C PRO A 279 -10.72 -12.75 -5.98
N CYS A 280 -9.78 -11.84 -5.83
CA CYS A 280 -9.49 -10.77 -6.79
C CYS A 280 -7.99 -10.78 -7.13
N GLY A 281 -7.69 -10.61 -8.42
CA GLY A 281 -6.34 -10.55 -8.93
C GLY A 281 -5.84 -9.12 -9.18
N LEU A 282 -4.60 -9.05 -9.73
CA LEU A 282 -3.92 -7.78 -9.99
C LEU A 282 -4.68 -6.89 -10.99
N ALA A 283 -5.44 -7.44 -11.93
CA ALA A 283 -6.20 -6.66 -12.90
C ALA A 283 -7.31 -5.83 -12.20
N ALA A 284 -8.03 -6.44 -11.25
CA ALA A 284 -9.01 -5.72 -10.43
C ALA A 284 -8.31 -4.72 -9.49
N ARG A 285 -7.19 -5.10 -8.87
CA ARG A 285 -6.39 -4.20 -8.02
C ARG A 285 -5.97 -2.95 -8.78
N ASP A 286 -5.47 -3.09 -10.02
CA ASP A 286 -5.03 -1.95 -10.84
C ASP A 286 -6.18 -1.02 -11.22
N SER A 287 -7.34 -1.56 -11.60
CA SER A 287 -8.50 -0.73 -11.92
C SER A 287 -9.06 0.02 -10.69
N LEU A 288 -9.08 -0.63 -9.52
CA LEU A 288 -9.54 -0.03 -8.26
C LEU A 288 -8.62 1.10 -7.79
N ARG A 289 -7.30 0.85 -7.78
CA ARG A 289 -6.33 1.88 -7.35
C ARG A 289 -6.36 3.09 -8.29
N LEU A 290 -6.51 2.86 -9.61
CA LEU A 290 -6.57 3.94 -10.59
C LEU A 290 -7.80 4.82 -10.36
N GLU A 291 -8.98 4.24 -10.13
CA GLU A 291 -10.18 4.99 -9.77
C GLU A 291 -10.00 5.78 -8.47
N ALA A 292 -9.28 5.23 -7.49
CA ALA A 292 -8.93 5.92 -6.24
C ALA A 292 -7.84 7.00 -6.43
N GLY A 293 -7.22 7.09 -7.60
CA GLY A 293 -6.15 8.05 -7.90
C GLY A 293 -4.84 7.75 -7.19
N MET A 294 -4.60 6.50 -6.83
CA MET A 294 -3.39 6.08 -6.13
C MET A 294 -2.28 5.76 -7.12
N PRO A 295 -1.08 6.36 -6.97
CA PRO A 295 0.04 6.10 -7.86
C PRO A 295 0.57 4.67 -7.68
N LEU A 296 1.18 4.12 -8.74
CA LEU A 296 1.90 2.85 -8.75
C LEU A 296 3.36 3.11 -9.09
N TYR A 297 4.28 2.57 -8.29
CA TYR A 297 5.70 2.60 -8.63
C TYR A 297 5.97 1.78 -9.91
N GLY A 298 6.75 2.35 -10.82
CA GLY A 298 6.96 1.85 -12.18
C GLY A 298 6.05 2.49 -13.22
N ASN A 299 4.96 3.16 -12.79
CA ASN A 299 4.07 3.92 -13.67
C ASN A 299 4.15 5.42 -13.35
N GLU A 300 3.61 5.83 -12.21
CA GLU A 300 3.59 7.23 -11.75
C GLU A 300 4.85 7.61 -10.98
N LEU A 301 5.45 6.67 -10.28
CA LEU A 301 6.63 6.88 -9.45
C LEU A 301 7.80 6.07 -10.01
N SER A 302 8.99 6.68 -10.03
CA SER A 302 10.20 6.05 -10.56
C SER A 302 11.47 6.77 -10.10
N LEU A 303 12.62 6.24 -10.48
CA LEU A 303 13.92 6.88 -10.27
C LEU A 303 14.12 8.19 -11.07
N GLU A 304 13.19 8.54 -11.97
CA GLU A 304 13.20 9.80 -12.73
C GLU A 304 12.21 10.82 -12.16
N THR A 305 11.45 10.44 -11.12
CA THR A 305 10.39 11.25 -10.53
C THR A 305 10.83 11.78 -9.17
N THR A 306 10.58 13.06 -8.92
CA THR A 306 10.74 13.65 -7.60
C THR A 306 9.43 13.66 -6.82
N PRO A 307 9.45 13.76 -5.48
CA PRO A 307 8.20 13.93 -4.70
C PRO A 307 7.39 15.17 -5.12
N PHE A 308 8.04 16.18 -5.71
CA PHE A 308 7.35 17.40 -6.15
C PHE A 308 6.55 17.17 -7.44
N ASP A 309 7.11 16.43 -8.40
CA ASP A 309 6.44 16.06 -9.65
C ASP A 309 5.16 15.26 -9.37
N ALA A 310 5.25 14.32 -8.41
CA ALA A 310 4.16 13.44 -8.00
C ALA A 310 3.14 14.09 -7.03
N GLY A 311 3.30 15.38 -6.69
CA GLY A 311 2.42 16.06 -5.73
C GLY A 311 2.64 15.66 -4.26
N LEU A 312 3.70 14.90 -3.95
CA LEU A 312 4.03 14.37 -2.62
C LEU A 312 4.94 15.29 -1.80
N GLY A 313 5.30 16.46 -2.31
CA GLY A 313 6.22 17.40 -1.67
C GLY A 313 5.82 17.82 -0.25
N ARG A 314 4.53 17.82 0.08
CA ARG A 314 4.03 18.16 1.43
C ARG A 314 4.42 17.13 2.51
N MET A 315 4.82 15.92 2.10
CA MET A 315 5.23 14.86 3.03
C MET A 315 6.65 15.07 3.54
N ILE A 316 7.45 15.89 2.87
CA ILE A 316 8.85 16.13 3.22
C ILE A 316 8.93 16.96 4.50
N GLY A 317 9.65 16.43 5.48
CA GLY A 317 9.75 17.00 6.83
C GLY A 317 10.65 18.22 6.96
N PHE A 318 10.74 19.12 5.97
CA PHE A 318 11.60 20.31 6.02
C PHE A 318 11.43 21.17 7.28
N LYS A 319 10.18 21.30 7.75
CA LYS A 319 9.83 22.11 8.92
C LYS A 319 9.94 21.38 10.24
N THR A 320 10.05 20.05 10.22
CA THR A 320 9.93 19.19 11.40
C THR A 320 11.19 18.39 11.69
N LYS A 321 12.16 18.39 10.75
CA LYS A 321 13.44 17.70 10.86
C LYS A 321 14.57 18.58 10.36
N GLU A 322 15.65 18.62 11.11
CA GLU A 322 16.85 19.38 10.74
C GLU A 322 17.71 18.62 9.72
N LYS A 323 17.81 17.29 9.87
CA LYS A 323 18.66 16.42 9.06
C LYS A 323 17.87 15.18 8.61
N PHE A 324 18.05 14.78 7.39
CA PHE A 324 17.62 13.51 6.81
C PHE A 324 18.30 13.32 5.44
N VAL A 325 18.38 12.09 4.98
CA VAL A 325 18.99 11.74 3.69
C VAL A 325 18.33 12.54 2.55
N ALA A 326 19.16 13.08 1.65
CA ALA A 326 18.77 13.91 0.51
C ALA A 326 18.13 15.27 0.85
N ARG A 327 18.16 15.74 2.11
CA ARG A 327 17.53 17.03 2.49
C ARG A 327 17.97 18.20 1.64
N GLU A 328 19.27 18.35 1.35
CA GLU A 328 19.80 19.45 0.55
C GLU A 328 19.42 19.34 -0.92
N ALA A 329 19.45 18.11 -1.47
CA ALA A 329 19.02 17.84 -2.84
C ALA A 329 17.53 18.16 -3.02
N LEU A 330 16.67 17.68 -2.10
CA LEU A 330 15.25 17.99 -2.11
C LEU A 330 14.98 19.48 -1.90
N ALA A 331 15.75 20.17 -1.06
CA ALA A 331 15.61 21.62 -0.88
C ALA A 331 15.93 22.38 -2.19
N LYS A 332 16.95 21.96 -2.93
CA LYS A 332 17.28 22.55 -4.24
C LYS A 332 16.19 22.25 -5.29
N LEU A 333 15.71 20.99 -5.36
CA LEU A 333 14.63 20.59 -6.27
C LEU A 333 13.33 21.35 -5.98
N GLY A 334 13.01 21.57 -4.71
CA GLY A 334 11.79 22.26 -4.29
C GLY A 334 11.81 23.81 -4.47
N VAL A 335 12.92 24.40 -4.89
CA VAL A 335 13.00 25.84 -5.21
C VAL A 335 12.25 26.18 -6.49
N THR A 336 12.33 25.27 -7.47
CA THR A 336 11.68 25.44 -8.77
C THR A 336 10.44 24.58 -8.81
N GLU A 337 9.33 25.15 -9.26
CA GLU A 337 8.14 24.35 -9.51
C GLU A 337 8.41 23.32 -10.61
N PRO A 338 7.91 22.08 -10.47
CA PRO A 338 8.08 21.05 -11.50
C PRO A 338 7.55 21.52 -12.86
N ALA A 339 8.27 21.24 -13.92
CA ALA A 339 7.83 21.54 -15.28
C ALA A 339 6.58 20.71 -15.66
N ARG A 340 6.52 19.46 -15.19
CA ARG A 340 5.38 18.54 -15.34
C ARG A 340 4.90 18.09 -13.98
N VAL A 341 3.59 17.86 -13.87
CA VAL A 341 2.94 17.41 -12.65
C VAL A 341 1.97 16.28 -12.95
N LEU A 342 1.79 15.41 -11.98
CA LEU A 342 0.84 14.32 -12.05
C LEU A 342 -0.59 14.84 -11.95
N VAL A 343 -1.44 14.49 -12.93
CA VAL A 343 -2.85 14.88 -13.03
C VAL A 343 -3.74 13.69 -13.34
N GLY A 344 -5.03 13.81 -13.02
CA GLY A 344 -6.08 12.93 -13.53
C GLY A 344 -6.61 13.41 -14.87
N LEU A 345 -7.02 12.48 -15.73
CA LEU A 345 -7.67 12.75 -17.01
C LEU A 345 -8.92 11.90 -17.15
N THR A 346 -10.02 12.51 -17.63
CA THR A 346 -11.27 11.80 -17.94
C THR A 346 -11.67 12.08 -19.41
N SER A 347 -12.43 11.16 -20.03
CA SER A 347 -12.93 11.34 -21.39
C SER A 347 -14.37 10.85 -21.51
N GLU A 348 -15.19 11.61 -22.22
CA GLU A 348 -16.55 11.21 -22.64
C GLU A 348 -16.55 10.13 -23.74
N GLY A 349 -15.37 9.86 -24.31
CA GLY A 349 -15.18 8.84 -25.34
C GLY A 349 -15.26 7.42 -24.77
N ARG A 350 -15.16 6.42 -25.66
CA ARG A 350 -15.16 4.99 -25.27
C ARG A 350 -13.78 4.37 -25.18
N ARG A 351 -12.76 5.06 -25.69
CA ARG A 351 -11.39 4.52 -25.77
C ARG A 351 -10.53 5.02 -24.65
N ALA A 352 -10.01 4.11 -23.87
CA ALA A 352 -9.04 4.44 -22.84
C ALA A 352 -7.65 4.64 -23.46
N ALA A 353 -6.96 5.65 -22.99
CA ALA A 353 -5.52 5.79 -23.17
C ALA A 353 -4.77 4.66 -22.45
N ARG A 354 -3.55 4.37 -22.88
CA ARG A 354 -2.67 3.40 -22.23
C ARG A 354 -1.38 4.10 -21.83
N SER A 355 -0.65 3.50 -20.91
CA SER A 355 0.68 3.99 -20.53
C SER A 355 1.55 4.25 -21.77
N GLY A 356 2.28 5.36 -21.76
CA GLY A 356 3.11 5.82 -22.88
C GLY A 356 2.36 6.61 -23.97
N ALA A 357 1.04 6.78 -23.88
CA ALA A 357 0.29 7.59 -24.85
C ALA A 357 0.69 9.08 -24.72
N ALA A 358 1.06 9.71 -25.84
CA ALA A 358 1.44 11.11 -25.89
C ALA A 358 0.22 12.03 -25.74
N ILE A 359 0.41 13.17 -25.08
CA ILE A 359 -0.62 14.18 -24.84
C ILE A 359 -0.21 15.47 -25.56
N PHE A 360 -1.17 16.12 -26.19
CA PHE A 360 -1.03 17.36 -26.96
C PHE A 360 -2.01 18.41 -26.46
N ALA A 361 -1.68 19.70 -26.65
CA ALA A 361 -2.53 20.82 -26.24
C ALA A 361 -3.81 20.93 -27.10
N SER A 362 -3.77 20.47 -28.35
CA SER A 362 -4.91 20.48 -29.26
C SER A 362 -4.85 19.31 -30.23
N GLU A 363 -6.00 18.96 -30.85
CA GLU A 363 -6.08 17.89 -31.87
C GLU A 363 -5.15 18.09 -33.07
N SER A 364 -4.94 19.36 -33.47
CA SER A 364 -4.09 19.70 -34.62
C SER A 364 -2.61 19.40 -34.40
N GLU A 365 -2.21 19.18 -33.14
CA GLU A 365 -0.83 18.91 -32.75
C GLU A 365 -0.50 17.43 -32.63
N VAL A 366 -1.51 16.54 -32.62
CA VAL A 366 -1.31 15.10 -32.50
C VAL A 366 -0.43 14.59 -33.66
N GLY A 367 0.65 13.90 -33.30
CA GLY A 367 1.63 13.39 -34.25
C GLY A 367 2.67 14.43 -34.73
N THR A 368 2.60 15.67 -34.27
CA THR A 368 3.64 16.67 -34.56
C THR A 368 4.83 16.43 -33.65
N PRO A 369 6.04 16.13 -34.19
CA PRO A 369 7.23 15.91 -33.35
C PRO A 369 7.55 17.09 -32.47
N GLY A 370 7.76 16.85 -31.16
CA GLY A 370 8.10 17.88 -30.18
C GLY A 370 6.94 18.75 -29.68
N ALA A 371 5.70 18.43 -30.09
CA ALA A 371 4.51 19.13 -29.61
C ALA A 371 3.86 18.43 -28.38
N GLU A 372 4.46 17.36 -27.88
CA GLU A 372 3.97 16.63 -26.70
C GLU A 372 4.11 17.47 -25.44
N VAL A 373 2.98 17.69 -24.78
CA VAL A 373 2.86 18.42 -23.52
C VAL A 373 2.74 17.50 -22.31
N GLY A 374 2.72 16.19 -22.53
CA GLY A 374 2.60 15.20 -21.45
C GLY A 374 2.57 13.77 -21.93
N THR A 375 2.49 12.85 -20.96
CA THR A 375 2.46 11.40 -21.22
C THR A 375 1.54 10.72 -20.21
N VAL A 376 0.68 9.82 -20.69
CA VAL A 376 -0.17 8.97 -19.85
C VAL A 376 0.72 7.93 -19.15
N THR A 377 0.57 7.80 -17.83
CA THR A 377 1.30 6.81 -17.01
C THR A 377 0.46 5.57 -16.75
N SER A 378 -0.84 5.76 -16.46
CA SER A 378 -1.81 4.67 -16.29
C SER A 378 -3.12 5.08 -16.94
N GLY A 379 -3.86 4.12 -17.54
CA GLY A 379 -5.16 4.46 -18.10
C GLY A 379 -5.97 3.25 -18.54
N GLN A 380 -7.26 3.28 -18.25
CA GLN A 380 -8.21 2.21 -18.60
C GLN A 380 -9.67 2.70 -18.55
N PRO A 381 -10.62 1.91 -19.06
CA PRO A 381 -12.04 2.17 -18.80
C PRO A 381 -12.29 1.97 -17.29
N SER A 382 -13.00 2.91 -16.66
CA SER A 382 -13.44 2.72 -15.29
C SER A 382 -14.70 1.86 -15.24
N PRO A 383 -14.68 0.71 -14.56
CA PRO A 383 -15.87 -0.12 -14.41
C PRO A 383 -16.96 0.54 -13.55
N THR A 384 -16.57 1.40 -12.59
CA THR A 384 -17.50 2.10 -11.70
C THR A 384 -18.11 3.32 -12.39
N LEU A 385 -17.28 4.14 -13.05
CA LEU A 385 -17.71 5.42 -13.63
C LEU A 385 -18.27 5.29 -15.05
N GLY A 386 -17.98 4.19 -15.74
CA GLY A 386 -18.49 3.91 -17.08
C GLY A 386 -17.82 4.68 -18.21
N HIS A 387 -16.73 5.38 -17.94
CA HIS A 387 -15.95 6.14 -18.92
C HIS A 387 -14.45 5.96 -18.71
N PRO A 388 -13.59 6.29 -19.71
CA PRO A 388 -12.14 6.22 -19.58
C PRO A 388 -11.60 7.21 -18.56
N ILE A 389 -10.63 6.73 -17.75
CA ILE A 389 -9.82 7.53 -16.84
C ILE A 389 -8.34 7.26 -17.08
N ALA A 390 -7.47 8.21 -16.75
CA ALA A 390 -6.04 8.05 -16.81
C ALA A 390 -5.33 8.94 -15.78
N LEU A 391 -4.15 8.49 -15.33
CA LEU A 391 -3.15 9.33 -14.70
C LEU A 391 -2.10 9.72 -15.73
N ALA A 392 -1.55 10.92 -15.63
CA ALA A 392 -0.60 11.43 -16.60
C ALA A 392 0.31 12.48 -15.97
N TYR A 393 1.54 12.54 -16.46
CA TYR A 393 2.38 13.73 -16.28
C TYR A 393 2.08 14.72 -17.39
N LEU A 394 1.69 15.93 -17.01
CA LEU A 394 1.30 17.00 -17.91
C LEU A 394 2.11 18.27 -17.61
N ASP A 395 2.44 19.04 -18.65
CA ASP A 395 3.06 20.34 -18.48
C ASP A 395 2.22 21.19 -17.53
N ARG A 396 2.87 21.78 -16.52
CA ARG A 396 2.22 22.48 -15.41
C ARG A 396 1.26 23.57 -15.86
N SER A 397 1.55 24.24 -16.97
CA SER A 397 0.69 25.28 -17.53
C SER A 397 -0.69 24.79 -18.00
N LEU A 398 -0.83 23.47 -18.23
CA LEU A 398 -2.05 22.81 -18.67
C LEU A 398 -2.70 21.95 -17.58
N ALA A 399 -2.14 21.92 -16.39
CA ALA A 399 -2.56 21.02 -15.29
C ALA A 399 -3.80 21.51 -14.51
N GLU A 400 -4.39 22.63 -14.88
CA GLU A 400 -5.59 23.18 -14.22
C GLU A 400 -6.80 22.27 -14.50
N PRO A 401 -7.57 21.82 -13.48
CA PRO A 401 -8.79 21.06 -13.70
C PRO A 401 -9.77 21.77 -14.64
N GLY A 402 -10.35 21.02 -15.58
CA GLY A 402 -11.20 21.54 -16.65
C GLY A 402 -10.45 21.86 -17.95
N THR A 403 -9.13 21.83 -17.97
CA THR A 403 -8.35 22.02 -19.20
C THR A 403 -8.58 20.85 -20.15
N SER A 404 -8.86 21.13 -21.43
CA SER A 404 -8.97 20.11 -22.48
C SER A 404 -7.61 19.82 -23.10
N VAL A 405 -7.31 18.57 -23.31
CA VAL A 405 -6.11 18.05 -23.98
C VAL A 405 -6.47 16.94 -24.94
N SER A 406 -5.64 16.71 -25.95
CA SER A 406 -5.79 15.61 -26.90
C SER A 406 -4.77 14.51 -26.56
N VAL A 407 -5.23 13.28 -26.49
CA VAL A 407 -4.39 12.10 -26.27
C VAL A 407 -4.31 11.29 -27.53
N ASP A 408 -3.11 10.93 -27.95
CA ASP A 408 -2.90 10.02 -29.08
C ASP A 408 -3.27 8.58 -28.71
N ILE A 409 -4.34 8.08 -29.29
CA ILE A 409 -4.70 6.66 -29.17
C ILE A 409 -4.63 6.03 -30.57
N ARG A 410 -3.52 5.34 -30.84
CA ARG A 410 -3.27 4.65 -32.11
C ARG A 410 -3.29 5.61 -33.32
N GLY A 411 -2.60 6.75 -33.22
CA GLY A 411 -2.48 7.76 -34.26
C GLY A 411 -3.72 8.61 -34.48
N LYS A 412 -4.62 8.66 -33.49
CA LYS A 412 -5.83 9.50 -33.51
C LYS A 412 -5.95 10.32 -32.23
N ALA A 413 -6.32 11.58 -32.41
CA ALA A 413 -6.64 12.48 -31.32
C ALA A 413 -7.94 12.02 -30.62
N HIS A 414 -7.87 12.00 -29.29
CA HIS A 414 -9.04 11.78 -28.43
C HIS A 414 -9.06 12.83 -27.33
N ASP A 415 -10.21 13.43 -27.12
CA ASP A 415 -10.38 14.48 -26.13
C ASP A 415 -10.41 13.91 -24.71
N PHE A 416 -9.63 14.52 -23.85
CA PHE A 416 -9.60 14.30 -22.42
C PHE A 416 -9.67 15.63 -21.68
N THR A 417 -10.21 15.60 -20.49
CA THR A 417 -10.29 16.75 -19.59
C THR A 417 -9.46 16.49 -18.36
N VAL A 418 -8.63 17.45 -17.99
CA VAL A 418 -7.82 17.42 -16.75
C VAL A 418 -8.76 17.45 -15.54
N THR A 419 -8.50 16.60 -14.56
CA THR A 419 -9.24 16.53 -13.30
C THR A 419 -8.30 16.25 -12.12
N ALA A 420 -8.84 16.19 -10.90
CA ALA A 420 -8.12 15.71 -9.73
C ALA A 420 -7.71 14.24 -9.91
N LEU A 421 -6.68 13.81 -9.15
CA LEU A 421 -6.19 12.42 -9.22
C LEU A 421 -7.24 11.40 -8.79
N GLN A 422 -8.06 11.72 -7.78
CA GLN A 422 -9.09 10.85 -7.28
C GLN A 422 -10.36 10.96 -8.12
N PHE A 423 -10.69 9.87 -8.86
CA PHE A 423 -11.88 9.80 -9.72
C PHE A 423 -13.09 9.22 -8.98
N TYR A 424 -12.84 8.29 -8.07
CA TYR A 424 -13.85 7.63 -7.25
C TYR A 424 -13.64 7.96 -5.77
N LYS A 425 -14.76 8.26 -5.08
CA LYS A 425 -14.75 8.46 -3.63
C LYS A 425 -15.93 7.73 -3.00
N ARG A 426 -15.64 6.88 -2.05
CA ARG A 426 -16.63 6.09 -1.32
C ARG A 426 -17.72 6.98 -0.72
N GLY A 427 -18.98 6.65 -0.99
CA GLY A 427 -20.17 7.35 -0.46
C GLY A 427 -20.57 8.63 -1.20
N GLU A 428 -19.89 8.97 -2.30
CA GLU A 428 -20.25 10.14 -3.15
C GLU A 428 -20.73 9.73 -4.55
N ASN A 429 -20.68 8.45 -4.90
CA ASN A 429 -21.13 7.93 -6.22
C ASN A 429 -22.31 6.99 -6.10
#